data_292094a1c89ea3650105d4d0bd734163
#
_entry.id   292094a1c89ea3650105d4d0bd734163
#
_cell.length_a   1.000
_cell.length_b   1.000
_cell.length_c   1.000
_cell.angle_alpha   90.00
_cell.angle_beta   90.00
_cell.angle_gamma   90.00
#
_symmetry.space_group_name_H-M   'P 1'
#
loop_
_entity.id
_entity.type
_entity.pdbx_description
1 polymer ?
#
loop_
_entity_poly.entity_id
_entity_poly.type
_entity_poly.pdbx_seq_one_letter_code
_entity_poly.pdbx_strand_id
1 'polypeptide(L)'
;MLQMLPVEPHLEVRKRLPQSASRRPPLLFVHGGYCDAWFWEPYFLPWFAARGYPAYALSLRGHGASGGSDTLFMAGLGDYEADVERIAATIDSPPVLIGHSMGAAIVERIMAKRPVRGAALLAPIPPAGLLPIASRLATSHPDYLMHMGGVDPSRMSANVLQALRPFYFGPHVAPKILAEAARHLNAESSRALFDLSLRLHWALPQRNHSPLFVLGAEGDVICTPDDVRATAAHHKVKATILPGLAHMLMLEPDWAHAAKALEGFLATLE
;
A
#
# COMPACT_ATOMS: atom_id res chain seq x y z
N MET A 1 23.75 -28.68 16.32
CA MET A 1 23.34 -27.95 15.09
C MET A 1 22.84 -26.58 15.54
N LEU A 2 23.67 -25.53 15.45
CA LEU A 2 23.24 -24.17 15.74
C LEU A 2 22.22 -23.78 14.66
N GLN A 3 20.95 -23.61 15.04
CA GLN A 3 19.98 -22.94 14.20
C GLN A 3 20.46 -21.48 14.05
N MET A 4 21.01 -21.15 12.90
CA MET A 4 21.21 -19.74 12.56
C MET A 4 19.80 -19.11 12.51
N LEU A 5 19.53 -18.21 13.44
CA LEU A 5 18.35 -17.38 13.35
C LEU A 5 18.42 -16.62 12.02
N PRO A 6 17.31 -16.54 11.25
CA PRO A 6 17.33 -15.77 10.02
C PRO A 6 17.74 -14.33 10.33
N VAL A 7 18.78 -13.86 9.66
CA VAL A 7 19.21 -12.45 9.79
C VAL A 7 18.09 -11.59 9.19
N GLU A 8 17.50 -10.73 10.02
CA GLU A 8 16.47 -9.79 9.56
C GLU A 8 17.04 -8.88 8.47
N PRO A 9 16.38 -8.73 7.32
CA PRO A 9 16.91 -7.92 6.23
C PRO A 9 16.96 -6.44 6.62
N HIS A 10 17.94 -5.71 6.06
CA HIS A 10 17.89 -4.24 6.07
C HIS A 10 16.62 -3.76 5.39
N LEU A 11 15.97 -2.72 5.91
CA LEU A 11 14.78 -2.11 5.30
C LEU A 11 15.08 -0.66 4.90
N GLU A 12 14.79 -0.33 3.64
CA GLU A 12 14.81 1.04 3.15
C GLU A 12 13.65 1.83 3.75
N VAL A 13 13.96 3.03 4.26
CA VAL A 13 12.96 3.99 4.70
C VAL A 13 13.25 5.35 4.06
N ARG A 14 12.32 5.84 3.26
CA ARG A 14 12.33 7.22 2.76
C ARG A 14 11.59 8.11 3.74
N LYS A 15 12.12 9.29 4.01
CA LYS A 15 11.51 10.18 4.99
C LYS A 15 11.55 11.63 4.54
N ARG A 16 10.52 12.37 4.92
CA ARG A 16 10.47 13.82 4.87
C ARG A 16 9.99 14.33 6.22
N LEU A 17 10.79 15.19 6.82
CA LEU A 17 10.51 15.76 8.14
C LEU A 17 10.04 17.20 7.98
N PRO A 18 9.18 17.70 8.89
CA PRO A 18 8.83 19.10 8.94
C PRO A 18 10.07 19.98 9.15
N GLN A 19 10.03 21.22 8.64
CA GLN A 19 11.12 22.17 8.81
C GLN A 19 11.28 22.68 10.25
N SER A 20 10.22 22.59 11.05
CA SER A 20 10.20 22.96 12.46
C SER A 20 9.64 21.82 13.31
N ALA A 21 9.94 21.85 14.61
CA ALA A 21 9.38 20.88 15.55
C ALA A 21 7.85 20.86 15.46
N SER A 22 7.28 19.69 15.39
CA SER A 22 5.84 19.49 15.28
C SER A 22 5.34 18.52 16.34
N ARG A 23 4.10 18.75 16.81
CA ARG A 23 3.37 17.83 17.70
C ARG A 23 2.47 16.86 16.93
N ARG A 24 2.40 17.01 15.61
CA ARG A 24 1.59 16.13 14.76
C ARG A 24 2.13 14.70 14.76
N PRO A 25 1.26 13.68 14.68
CA PRO A 25 1.69 12.30 14.70
C PRO A 25 2.56 11.98 13.47
N PRO A 26 3.59 11.14 13.62
CA PRO A 26 4.29 10.62 12.45
C PRO A 26 3.37 9.73 11.62
N LEU A 27 3.63 9.71 10.31
CA LEU A 27 2.92 8.89 9.33
C LEU A 27 3.86 7.83 8.80
N LEU A 28 3.41 6.57 8.74
CA LEU A 28 4.15 5.49 8.12
C LEU A 28 3.35 4.93 6.95
N PHE A 29 3.85 5.16 5.73
CA PHE A 29 3.26 4.72 4.48
C PHE A 29 3.79 3.34 4.09
N VAL A 30 2.87 2.42 3.73
CA VAL A 30 3.14 1.06 3.31
C VAL A 30 2.63 0.89 1.88
N HIS A 31 3.53 0.54 0.97
CA HIS A 31 3.23 0.42 -0.46
C HIS A 31 2.39 -0.82 -0.80
N GLY A 32 1.81 -0.83 -1.99
CA GLY A 32 1.10 -1.97 -2.59
C GLY A 32 2.04 -2.99 -3.23
N GLY A 33 1.49 -4.09 -3.72
CA GLY A 33 2.25 -5.11 -4.44
C GLY A 33 3.05 -4.53 -5.62
N TYR A 34 4.21 -5.09 -5.87
CA TYR A 34 5.15 -4.71 -6.94
C TYR A 34 5.77 -3.30 -6.81
N CYS A 35 5.41 -2.52 -5.79
CA CYS A 35 5.86 -1.15 -5.55
C CYS A 35 7.03 -1.10 -4.55
N ASP A 36 7.49 0.12 -4.23
CA ASP A 36 8.42 0.42 -3.14
C ASP A 36 8.08 1.77 -2.48
N ALA A 37 8.91 2.23 -1.55
CA ALA A 37 8.71 3.48 -0.83
C ALA A 37 8.70 4.73 -1.74
N TRP A 38 9.30 4.66 -2.94
CA TRP A 38 9.33 5.77 -3.89
C TRP A 38 7.93 6.22 -4.33
N PHE A 39 6.94 5.31 -4.40
CA PHE A 39 5.58 5.65 -4.83
C PHE A 39 4.94 6.77 -3.97
N TRP A 40 5.45 6.99 -2.77
CA TRP A 40 5.00 8.08 -1.88
C TRP A 40 5.85 9.35 -1.99
N GLU A 41 7.05 9.25 -2.56
CA GLU A 41 8.06 10.32 -2.54
C GLU A 41 7.74 11.52 -3.43
N PRO A 42 7.17 11.38 -4.64
CA PRO A 42 6.95 12.54 -5.50
C PRO A 42 6.01 13.59 -4.90
N TYR A 43 5.00 13.13 -4.15
CA TYR A 43 3.92 14.01 -3.73
C TYR A 43 3.55 13.87 -2.24
N PHE A 44 3.27 12.66 -1.75
CA PHE A 44 2.71 12.48 -0.41
C PHE A 44 3.69 12.84 0.70
N LEU A 45 4.91 12.34 0.66
CA LEU A 45 5.89 12.64 1.71
C LEU A 45 6.15 14.15 1.84
N PRO A 46 6.47 14.91 0.76
CA PRO A 46 6.68 16.35 0.88
C PRO A 46 5.41 17.12 1.26
N TRP A 47 4.23 16.68 0.78
CA TRP A 47 2.95 17.30 1.14
C TRP A 47 2.70 17.27 2.64
N PHE A 48 2.83 16.09 3.25
CA PHE A 48 2.58 15.92 4.68
C PHE A 48 3.67 16.56 5.54
N ALA A 49 4.94 16.47 5.14
CA ALA A 49 6.03 17.15 5.83
C ALA A 49 5.86 18.68 5.85
N ALA A 50 5.45 19.29 4.73
CA ALA A 50 5.16 20.72 4.66
C ALA A 50 3.99 21.14 5.57
N ARG A 51 3.15 20.19 5.98
CA ARG A 51 2.01 20.39 6.90
C ARG A 51 2.30 19.98 8.33
N GLY A 52 3.57 19.72 8.64
CA GLY A 52 4.01 19.42 9.99
C GLY A 52 3.91 17.94 10.39
N TYR A 53 3.59 17.02 9.49
CA TYR A 53 3.61 15.58 9.78
C TYR A 53 4.98 14.99 9.45
N PRO A 54 5.73 14.41 10.41
CA PRO A 54 6.87 13.56 10.06
C PRO A 54 6.39 12.39 9.19
N ALA A 55 6.83 12.32 7.94
CA ALA A 55 6.35 11.35 6.98
C ALA A 55 7.45 10.34 6.62
N TYR A 56 7.15 9.07 6.75
CA TYR A 56 8.02 7.93 6.49
C TYR A 56 7.34 6.99 5.51
N ALA A 57 8.07 6.45 4.56
CA ALA A 57 7.62 5.37 3.68
C ALA A 57 8.66 4.25 3.70
N LEU A 58 8.22 3.03 3.97
CA LEU A 58 9.10 1.89 3.99
C LEU A 58 8.99 1.11 2.67
N SER A 59 10.11 0.56 2.18
CA SER A 59 10.12 -0.54 1.24
C SER A 59 10.13 -1.84 2.02
N LEU A 60 9.12 -2.70 1.79
CA LEU A 60 9.04 -4.03 2.41
C LEU A 60 10.24 -4.88 1.99
N ARG A 61 10.53 -5.95 2.72
CA ARG A 61 11.60 -6.89 2.34
C ARG A 61 11.48 -7.31 0.88
N GLY A 62 12.62 -7.36 0.19
CA GLY A 62 12.70 -7.71 -1.23
C GLY A 62 12.29 -6.61 -2.22
N HIS A 63 11.88 -5.41 -1.73
CA HIS A 63 11.45 -4.28 -2.55
C HIS A 63 12.38 -3.07 -2.39
N GLY A 64 12.51 -2.26 -3.43
CA GLY A 64 13.38 -1.09 -3.44
C GLY A 64 14.82 -1.43 -3.06
N ALA A 65 15.40 -0.68 -2.13
CA ALA A 65 16.73 -0.94 -1.59
C ALA A 65 16.72 -1.83 -0.32
N SER A 66 15.57 -2.43 0.05
CA SER A 66 15.48 -3.40 1.14
C SER A 66 16.12 -4.72 0.76
N GLY A 67 16.77 -5.37 1.73
CA GLY A 67 17.30 -6.73 1.59
C GLY A 67 16.19 -7.79 1.49
N GLY A 68 16.57 -9.04 1.20
CA GLY A 68 15.66 -10.19 1.17
C GLY A 68 15.08 -10.51 -0.21
N SER A 69 15.62 -9.94 -1.29
CA SER A 69 15.18 -10.20 -2.66
C SER A 69 15.42 -11.65 -3.11
N ASP A 70 16.44 -12.30 -2.60
CA ASP A 70 16.80 -13.70 -2.89
C ASP A 70 15.80 -14.71 -2.32
N THR A 71 15.10 -14.35 -1.25
CA THR A 71 14.09 -15.18 -0.58
C THR A 71 12.67 -14.62 -0.67
N LEU A 72 12.47 -13.57 -1.48
CA LEU A 72 11.20 -12.86 -1.60
C LEU A 72 10.01 -13.77 -1.85
N PHE A 73 10.15 -14.77 -2.71
CA PHE A 73 9.06 -15.69 -3.07
C PHE A 73 8.46 -16.45 -1.88
N MET A 74 9.19 -16.54 -0.76
CA MET A 74 8.75 -17.18 0.49
C MET A 74 8.14 -16.21 1.49
N ALA A 75 8.35 -14.90 1.33
CA ALA A 75 7.86 -13.89 2.26
C ALA A 75 6.32 -13.85 2.26
N GLY A 76 5.69 -14.13 3.38
CA GLY A 76 4.25 -14.02 3.54
C GLY A 76 3.80 -12.67 4.09
N LEU A 77 2.50 -12.45 4.19
CA LEU A 77 1.95 -11.23 4.81
C LEU A 77 2.41 -11.04 6.26
N GLY A 78 2.71 -12.13 6.98
CA GLY A 78 3.26 -12.05 8.34
C GLY A 78 4.66 -11.47 8.39
N ASP A 79 5.49 -11.74 7.37
CA ASP A 79 6.83 -11.17 7.25
C ASP A 79 6.77 -9.68 6.94
N TYR A 80 5.88 -9.28 6.05
CA TYR A 80 5.62 -7.87 5.73
C TYR A 80 5.05 -7.10 6.92
N GLU A 81 4.16 -7.73 7.70
CA GLU A 81 3.67 -7.16 8.95
C GLU A 81 4.82 -6.91 9.94
N ALA A 82 5.74 -7.88 10.11
CA ALA A 82 6.90 -7.73 10.97
C ALA A 82 7.82 -6.58 10.50
N ASP A 83 7.97 -6.38 9.18
CA ASP A 83 8.73 -5.25 8.62
C ASP A 83 8.12 -3.91 9.03
N VAL A 84 6.80 -3.76 8.88
CA VAL A 84 6.08 -2.53 9.26
C VAL A 84 6.21 -2.28 10.76
N GLU A 85 6.02 -3.31 11.60
CA GLU A 85 6.13 -3.18 13.05
C GLU A 85 7.54 -2.81 13.50
N ARG A 86 8.56 -3.40 12.88
CA ARG A 86 9.97 -3.09 13.14
C ARG A 86 10.29 -1.63 12.83
N ILE A 87 9.85 -1.12 11.69
CA ILE A 87 10.08 0.30 11.35
C ILE A 87 9.24 1.22 12.24
N ALA A 88 7.98 0.89 12.51
CA ALA A 88 7.14 1.68 13.41
C ALA A 88 7.77 1.81 14.82
N ALA A 89 8.46 0.78 15.30
CA ALA A 89 9.15 0.81 16.59
C ALA A 89 10.41 1.71 16.61
N THR A 90 10.96 2.09 15.45
CA THR A 90 12.11 3.01 15.36
C THR A 90 11.70 4.49 15.32
N ILE A 91 10.40 4.78 15.20
CA ILE A 91 9.87 6.14 15.14
C ILE A 91 9.57 6.61 16.56
N ASP A 92 9.98 7.84 16.91
CA ASP A 92 9.94 8.39 18.26
C ASP A 92 8.58 8.31 18.98
N SER A 93 7.49 8.27 18.21
CA SER A 93 6.14 8.07 18.75
C SER A 93 5.32 7.19 17.80
N PRO A 94 4.28 6.48 18.30
CA PRO A 94 3.47 5.58 17.47
C PRO A 94 2.93 6.27 16.23
N PRO A 95 3.26 5.80 15.01
CA PRO A 95 2.80 6.40 13.77
C PRO A 95 1.32 6.06 13.47
N VAL A 96 0.67 6.92 12.68
CA VAL A 96 -0.53 6.54 11.94
C VAL A 96 -0.08 5.69 10.76
N LEU A 97 -0.69 4.51 10.59
CA LEU A 97 -0.35 3.57 9.53
C LEU A 97 -1.19 3.84 8.28
N ILE A 98 -0.55 4.04 7.14
CA ILE A 98 -1.24 4.30 5.86
C ILE A 98 -0.83 3.21 4.88
N GLY A 99 -1.75 2.31 4.54
CA GLY A 99 -1.49 1.23 3.59
C GLY A 99 -2.21 1.45 2.27
N HIS A 100 -1.55 1.13 1.16
CA HIS A 100 -2.13 1.13 -0.18
C HIS A 100 -2.25 -0.30 -0.70
N SER A 101 -3.40 -0.69 -1.25
CA SER A 101 -3.61 -1.99 -1.89
C SER A 101 -3.18 -3.16 -0.96
N MET A 102 -2.17 -3.96 -1.32
CA MET A 102 -1.57 -4.98 -0.45
C MET A 102 -1.12 -4.39 0.90
N GLY A 103 -0.52 -3.19 0.90
CA GLY A 103 -0.12 -2.50 2.13
C GLY A 103 -1.29 -2.23 3.07
N ALA A 104 -2.50 -2.01 2.54
CA ALA A 104 -3.71 -1.90 3.34
C ALA A 104 -4.02 -3.21 4.07
N ALA A 105 -3.91 -4.36 3.40
CA ALA A 105 -4.11 -5.67 4.02
C ALA A 105 -3.08 -5.95 5.15
N ILE A 106 -1.84 -5.45 4.99
CA ILE A 106 -0.82 -5.55 6.04
C ILE A 106 -1.22 -4.68 7.25
N VAL A 107 -1.68 -3.45 7.02
CA VAL A 107 -2.15 -2.55 8.08
C VAL A 107 -3.36 -3.16 8.82
N GLU A 108 -4.30 -3.76 8.10
CA GLU A 108 -5.45 -4.48 8.69
C GLU A 108 -5.01 -5.62 9.60
N ARG A 109 -3.98 -6.39 9.22
CA ARG A 109 -3.43 -7.46 10.06
C ARG A 109 -2.84 -6.93 11.36
N ILE A 110 -2.15 -5.80 11.33
CA ILE A 110 -1.62 -5.13 12.52
C ILE A 110 -2.77 -4.68 13.42
N MET A 111 -3.77 -4.02 12.84
CA MET A 111 -4.96 -3.55 13.57
C MET A 111 -5.74 -4.69 14.22
N ALA A 112 -5.79 -5.86 13.58
CA ALA A 112 -6.48 -7.02 14.14
C ALA A 112 -5.82 -7.56 15.42
N LYS A 113 -4.50 -7.35 15.56
CA LYS A 113 -3.72 -7.86 16.71
C LYS A 113 -3.61 -6.87 17.86
N ARG A 114 -3.51 -5.58 17.56
CA ARG A 114 -3.30 -4.55 18.59
C ARG A 114 -3.88 -3.19 18.19
N PRO A 115 -4.21 -2.33 19.15
CA PRO A 115 -4.57 -0.95 18.86
C PRO A 115 -3.42 -0.20 18.18
N VAL A 116 -3.80 0.67 17.23
CA VAL A 116 -2.89 1.62 16.59
C VAL A 116 -3.41 3.04 16.81
N ARG A 117 -2.55 4.05 16.70
CA ARG A 117 -2.94 5.46 16.86
C ARG A 117 -4.06 5.86 15.88
N GLY A 118 -4.01 5.32 14.69
CA GLY A 118 -4.98 5.47 13.60
C GLY A 118 -4.47 4.75 12.37
N ALA A 119 -5.35 4.46 11.45
CA ALA A 119 -5.00 3.81 10.18
C ALA A 119 -5.78 4.40 9.02
N ALA A 120 -5.17 4.38 7.83
CA ALA A 120 -5.82 4.69 6.57
C ALA A 120 -5.56 3.58 5.54
N LEU A 121 -6.62 3.10 4.92
CA LEU A 121 -6.59 2.08 3.88
C LEU A 121 -6.92 2.76 2.55
N LEU A 122 -5.95 2.83 1.66
CA LEU A 122 -6.07 3.48 0.36
C LEU A 122 -6.18 2.40 -0.73
N ALA A 123 -7.27 2.41 -1.51
CA ALA A 123 -7.56 1.39 -2.50
C ALA A 123 -7.34 -0.05 -1.96
N PRO A 124 -7.94 -0.42 -0.80
CA PRO A 124 -7.63 -1.67 -0.12
C PRO A 124 -8.07 -2.90 -0.90
N ILE A 125 -7.33 -4.00 -0.75
CA ILE A 125 -7.79 -5.33 -1.15
C ILE A 125 -9.06 -5.66 -0.35
N PRO A 126 -10.18 -6.07 -1.00
CA PRO A 126 -11.44 -6.29 -0.31
C PRO A 126 -11.41 -7.53 0.60
N PRO A 127 -12.39 -7.65 1.52
CA PRO A 127 -12.53 -8.82 2.39
C PRO A 127 -12.59 -10.14 1.64
N ALA A 128 -13.04 -10.11 0.39
CA ALA A 128 -13.11 -11.28 -0.47
C ALA A 128 -11.73 -11.76 -0.99
N GLY A 129 -10.68 -10.95 -0.84
CA GLY A 129 -9.32 -11.25 -1.29
C GLY A 129 -9.14 -11.03 -2.80
N LEU A 130 -8.05 -11.58 -3.35
CA LEU A 130 -7.68 -11.37 -4.76
C LEU A 130 -8.50 -12.20 -5.76
N LEU A 131 -9.06 -13.34 -5.36
CA LEU A 131 -9.75 -14.24 -6.31
C LEU A 131 -10.93 -13.57 -7.03
N PRO A 132 -11.85 -12.82 -6.37
CA PRO A 132 -12.91 -12.10 -7.07
C PRO A 132 -12.38 -10.99 -7.98
N ILE A 133 -11.31 -10.31 -7.60
CA ILE A 133 -10.64 -9.31 -8.44
C ILE A 133 -10.11 -9.99 -9.71
N ALA A 134 -9.36 -11.09 -9.57
CA ALA A 134 -8.83 -11.85 -10.70
C ALA A 134 -9.94 -12.36 -11.63
N SER A 135 -11.03 -12.88 -11.06
CA SER A 135 -12.19 -13.35 -11.85
C SER A 135 -12.86 -12.20 -12.61
N ARG A 136 -13.05 -11.03 -11.98
CA ARG A 136 -13.60 -9.84 -12.62
C ARG A 136 -12.70 -9.36 -13.76
N LEU A 137 -11.40 -9.25 -13.52
CA LEU A 137 -10.45 -8.83 -14.54
C LEU A 137 -10.38 -9.83 -15.69
N ALA A 138 -10.46 -11.14 -15.43
CA ALA A 138 -10.50 -12.16 -16.46
C ALA A 138 -11.70 -12.02 -17.41
N THR A 139 -12.84 -11.62 -16.88
CA THR A 139 -14.09 -11.48 -17.67
C THR A 139 -14.20 -10.13 -18.35
N SER A 140 -13.84 -9.05 -17.65
CA SER A 140 -14.00 -7.68 -18.15
C SER A 140 -12.78 -7.14 -18.90
N HIS A 141 -11.60 -7.68 -18.61
CA HIS A 141 -10.31 -7.25 -19.14
C HIS A 141 -9.41 -8.46 -19.38
N PRO A 142 -9.73 -9.33 -20.36
CA PRO A 142 -8.94 -10.54 -20.62
C PRO A 142 -7.49 -10.25 -21.00
N ASP A 143 -7.21 -9.09 -21.59
CA ASP A 143 -5.89 -8.55 -21.87
C ASP A 143 -5.04 -8.35 -20.62
N TYR A 144 -5.64 -7.97 -19.50
CA TYR A 144 -4.94 -7.87 -18.22
C TYR A 144 -4.28 -9.19 -17.82
N LEU A 145 -5.02 -10.30 -17.89
CA LEU A 145 -4.48 -11.61 -17.54
C LEU A 145 -3.42 -12.08 -18.53
N MET A 146 -3.56 -11.76 -19.81
CA MET A 146 -2.54 -12.08 -20.82
C MET A 146 -1.23 -11.35 -20.49
N HIS A 147 -1.30 -10.10 -20.09
CA HIS A 147 -0.13 -9.32 -19.68
C HIS A 147 0.45 -9.81 -18.36
N MET A 148 -0.40 -10.11 -17.36
CA MET A 148 0.04 -10.62 -16.06
C MET A 148 0.56 -12.06 -16.12
N GLY A 149 -0.04 -12.93 -16.96
CA GLY A 149 0.40 -14.32 -17.14
C GLY A 149 1.78 -14.47 -17.80
N GLY A 150 2.20 -13.45 -18.56
CA GLY A 150 3.55 -13.36 -19.14
C GLY A 150 4.56 -12.62 -18.26
N VAL A 151 4.11 -12.08 -17.12
CA VAL A 151 4.97 -11.37 -16.18
C VAL A 151 5.68 -12.40 -15.31
N ASP A 152 6.99 -12.52 -15.51
CA ASP A 152 7.86 -13.07 -14.48
C ASP A 152 7.85 -12.09 -13.30
N PRO A 153 7.30 -12.46 -12.13
CA PRO A 153 7.28 -11.57 -10.96
C PRO A 153 8.67 -11.07 -10.56
N SER A 154 9.72 -11.78 -10.99
CA SER A 154 11.13 -11.40 -10.78
C SER A 154 11.64 -10.37 -11.80
N ARG A 155 10.86 -10.01 -12.82
CA ARG A 155 11.29 -9.16 -13.94
C ARG A 155 10.24 -8.18 -14.40
N MET A 156 9.76 -7.33 -13.48
CA MET A 156 8.91 -6.22 -13.88
C MET A 156 9.73 -5.25 -14.77
N SER A 157 9.22 -4.96 -15.97
CA SER A 157 9.88 -4.11 -16.95
C SER A 157 9.00 -2.92 -17.32
N ALA A 158 9.62 -1.88 -17.93
CA ALA A 158 8.89 -0.73 -18.46
C ALA A 158 7.79 -1.12 -19.46
N ASN A 159 8.02 -2.18 -20.26
CA ASN A 159 7.02 -2.68 -21.21
C ASN A 159 5.80 -3.28 -20.50
N VAL A 160 6.03 -3.99 -19.39
CA VAL A 160 4.94 -4.53 -18.56
C VAL A 160 4.14 -3.39 -17.95
N LEU A 161 4.79 -2.36 -17.40
CA LEU A 161 4.08 -1.20 -16.89
C LEU A 161 3.25 -0.51 -17.98
N GLN A 162 3.77 -0.38 -19.20
CA GLN A 162 3.03 0.22 -20.30
C GLN A 162 1.77 -0.58 -20.65
N ALA A 163 1.86 -1.90 -20.67
CA ALA A 163 0.72 -2.79 -20.91
C ALA A 163 -0.30 -2.75 -19.75
N LEU A 164 0.17 -2.64 -18.51
CA LEU A 164 -0.67 -2.62 -17.32
C LEU A 164 -1.17 -1.21 -16.94
N ARG A 165 -0.61 -0.16 -17.58
CA ARG A 165 -0.95 1.24 -17.28
C ARG A 165 -2.46 1.52 -17.23
N PRO A 166 -3.31 1.06 -18.18
CA PRO A 166 -4.72 1.37 -18.17
C PRO A 166 -5.47 0.84 -16.94
N PHE A 167 -4.91 -0.12 -16.22
CA PHE A 167 -5.53 -0.73 -15.05
C PHE A 167 -5.12 -0.04 -13.75
N TYR A 168 -3.91 0.53 -13.71
CA TYR A 168 -3.35 1.12 -12.50
C TYR A 168 -3.36 2.64 -12.49
N PHE A 169 -3.32 3.27 -13.67
CA PHE A 169 -3.18 4.73 -13.80
C PHE A 169 -4.30 5.31 -14.66
N GLY A 170 -4.72 6.51 -14.30
CA GLY A 170 -5.59 7.31 -15.13
C GLY A 170 -4.90 7.79 -16.43
N PRO A 171 -5.69 8.24 -17.43
CA PRO A 171 -5.17 8.58 -18.75
C PRO A 171 -4.24 9.80 -18.76
N HIS A 172 -4.29 10.64 -17.74
CA HIS A 172 -3.60 11.94 -17.70
C HIS A 172 -2.32 11.96 -16.87
N VAL A 173 -1.87 10.80 -16.35
CA VAL A 173 -0.60 10.72 -15.61
C VAL A 173 0.57 11.08 -16.53
N ALA A 174 1.41 12.01 -16.06
CA ALA A 174 2.51 12.52 -16.84
C ALA A 174 3.51 11.42 -17.25
N PRO A 175 3.99 11.38 -18.50
CA PRO A 175 4.94 10.37 -18.97
C PRO A 175 6.19 10.24 -18.10
N LYS A 176 6.68 11.37 -17.54
CA LYS A 176 7.81 11.36 -16.61
C LYS A 176 7.52 10.55 -15.35
N ILE A 177 6.34 10.68 -14.77
CA ILE A 177 5.95 9.93 -13.58
C ILE A 177 5.83 8.44 -13.90
N LEU A 178 5.26 8.08 -15.05
CA LEU A 178 5.18 6.69 -15.50
C LEU A 178 6.57 6.08 -15.74
N ALA A 179 7.48 6.83 -16.34
CA ALA A 179 8.86 6.38 -16.57
C ALA A 179 9.61 6.15 -15.25
N GLU A 180 9.43 7.02 -14.27
CA GLU A 180 10.01 6.84 -12.93
C GLU A 180 9.34 5.67 -12.20
N ALA A 181 8.01 5.55 -12.22
CA ALA A 181 7.30 4.42 -11.62
C ALA A 181 7.80 3.08 -12.18
N ALA A 182 8.09 3.02 -13.50
CA ALA A 182 8.64 1.81 -14.13
C ALA A 182 9.99 1.37 -13.54
N ARG A 183 10.82 2.34 -13.07
CA ARG A 183 12.13 2.03 -12.46
C ARG A 183 12.01 1.54 -11.02
N HIS A 184 10.86 1.78 -10.41
CA HIS A 184 10.52 1.45 -9.03
C HIS A 184 9.54 0.26 -8.94
N LEU A 185 9.34 -0.46 -10.05
CA LEU A 185 8.65 -1.73 -10.03
C LEU A 185 9.59 -2.83 -9.55
N ASN A 186 9.08 -3.68 -8.70
CA ASN A 186 9.80 -4.79 -8.08
C ASN A 186 9.14 -6.12 -8.42
N ALA A 187 9.81 -7.24 -8.14
CA ALA A 187 9.16 -8.52 -8.01
C ALA A 187 8.18 -8.49 -6.83
N GLU A 188 7.22 -9.42 -6.83
CA GLU A 188 6.34 -9.62 -5.68
C GLU A 188 6.39 -11.07 -5.20
N SER A 189 6.19 -11.27 -3.90
CA SER A 189 6.17 -12.59 -3.30
C SER A 189 4.97 -13.42 -3.76
N SER A 190 5.25 -14.59 -4.34
CA SER A 190 4.21 -15.57 -4.65
C SER A 190 3.46 -16.03 -3.41
N ARG A 191 4.13 -16.11 -2.25
CA ARG A 191 3.52 -16.47 -0.97
C ARG A 191 2.57 -15.37 -0.49
N ALA A 192 2.97 -14.09 -0.55
CA ALA A 192 2.09 -12.98 -0.16
C ALA A 192 0.85 -12.91 -1.05
N LEU A 193 1.00 -13.10 -2.38
CA LEU A 193 -0.13 -13.16 -3.32
C LEU A 193 -1.06 -14.34 -3.01
N PHE A 194 -0.52 -15.49 -2.63
CA PHE A 194 -1.30 -16.65 -2.20
C PHE A 194 -2.06 -16.35 -0.90
N ASP A 195 -1.39 -15.77 0.10
CA ASP A 195 -2.02 -15.37 1.38
C ASP A 195 -3.19 -14.41 1.15
N LEU A 196 -3.04 -13.43 0.23
CA LEU A 196 -4.12 -12.51 -0.16
C LEU A 196 -5.27 -13.21 -0.90
N SER A 197 -4.95 -14.20 -1.74
CA SER A 197 -5.95 -14.94 -2.50
C SER A 197 -6.84 -15.80 -1.60
N LEU A 198 -6.27 -16.38 -0.57
CA LEU A 198 -6.99 -17.19 0.43
C LEU A 198 -7.63 -16.36 1.55
N ARG A 199 -7.62 -15.05 1.48
CA ARG A 199 -8.18 -14.16 2.51
C ARG A 199 -7.51 -14.31 3.88
N LEU A 200 -6.26 -14.75 3.94
CA LEU A 200 -5.56 -15.01 5.20
C LEU A 200 -5.34 -13.75 6.04
N HIS A 201 -5.38 -12.56 5.42
CA HIS A 201 -5.33 -11.29 6.13
C HIS A 201 -6.61 -11.03 6.96
N TRP A 202 -7.75 -11.66 6.61
CA TRP A 202 -9.04 -11.53 7.29
C TRP A 202 -9.31 -12.63 8.32
N ALA A 203 -8.46 -13.65 8.40
CA ALA A 203 -8.63 -14.76 9.35
C ALA A 203 -8.39 -14.35 10.82
N LEU A 204 -7.93 -13.11 11.06
CA LEU A 204 -7.66 -12.61 12.40
C LEU A 204 -8.89 -11.90 12.98
N PRO A 205 -9.24 -12.15 14.25
CA PRO A 205 -10.37 -11.49 14.88
C PRO A 205 -10.08 -9.99 15.04
N GLN A 206 -11.03 -9.16 14.64
CA GLN A 206 -11.01 -7.71 14.87
C GLN A 206 -11.21 -7.43 16.37
N ARG A 207 -10.17 -6.99 17.05
CA ARG A 207 -10.19 -6.84 18.53
C ARG A 207 -10.15 -5.40 19.02
N ASN A 208 -10.06 -4.41 18.14
CA ASN A 208 -9.90 -3.02 18.59
C ASN A 208 -10.69 -2.02 17.75
N HIS A 209 -10.92 -0.86 18.34
CA HIS A 209 -11.62 0.27 17.74
C HIS A 209 -10.64 1.42 17.37
N SER A 210 -9.50 1.10 16.77
CA SER A 210 -8.60 2.14 16.28
C SER A 210 -9.30 3.03 15.26
N PRO A 211 -9.09 4.35 15.29
CA PRO A 211 -9.62 5.25 14.27
C PRO A 211 -9.18 4.78 12.88
N LEU A 212 -10.14 4.68 11.95
CA LEU A 212 -9.90 4.14 10.63
C LEU A 212 -10.52 4.98 9.53
N PHE A 213 -9.76 5.25 8.48
CA PHE A 213 -10.18 5.90 7.25
C PHE A 213 -10.03 4.96 6.08
N VAL A 214 -11.05 4.87 5.21
CA VAL A 214 -11.04 4.02 4.02
C VAL A 214 -11.33 4.88 2.80
N LEU A 215 -10.38 4.91 1.87
CA LEU A 215 -10.38 5.74 0.68
C LEU A 215 -10.21 4.88 -0.56
N GLY A 216 -10.97 5.16 -1.60
CA GLY A 216 -10.83 4.59 -2.94
C GLY A 216 -10.96 5.63 -4.02
N ALA A 217 -10.76 5.20 -5.25
CA ALA A 217 -10.83 6.01 -6.46
C ALA A 217 -11.95 5.52 -7.38
N GLU A 218 -12.67 6.44 -8.02
CA GLU A 218 -13.80 6.11 -8.89
C GLU A 218 -13.36 5.33 -10.13
N GLY A 219 -12.18 5.66 -10.67
CA GLY A 219 -11.59 5.01 -11.85
C GLY A 219 -10.74 3.78 -11.54
N ASP A 220 -10.73 3.29 -10.30
CA ASP A 220 -9.97 2.09 -9.94
C ASP A 220 -10.69 0.83 -10.43
N VAL A 221 -10.06 0.10 -11.38
CA VAL A 221 -10.57 -1.17 -11.91
C VAL A 221 -9.99 -2.38 -11.19
N ILE A 222 -8.94 -2.20 -10.38
CA ILE A 222 -8.33 -3.25 -9.55
C ILE A 222 -9.11 -3.41 -8.26
N CYS A 223 -9.10 -2.38 -7.40
CA CYS A 223 -9.89 -2.33 -6.17
C CYS A 223 -11.06 -1.35 -6.40
N THR A 224 -12.11 -1.84 -7.00
CA THR A 224 -13.26 -1.01 -7.43
C THR A 224 -13.89 -0.24 -6.26
N PRO A 225 -14.66 0.82 -6.54
CA PRO A 225 -15.45 1.50 -5.49
C PRO A 225 -16.28 0.55 -4.63
N ASP A 226 -16.79 -0.55 -5.19
CA ASP A 226 -17.58 -1.54 -4.44
C ASP A 226 -16.70 -2.39 -3.52
N ASP A 227 -15.48 -2.75 -3.96
CA ASP A 227 -14.49 -3.42 -3.11
C ASP A 227 -14.10 -2.54 -1.90
N VAL A 228 -13.91 -1.24 -2.15
CA VAL A 228 -13.61 -0.24 -1.11
C VAL A 228 -14.78 -0.08 -0.14
N ARG A 229 -16.02 -0.02 -0.65
CA ARG A 229 -17.24 0.03 0.18
C ARG A 229 -17.39 -1.24 1.02
N ALA A 230 -17.08 -2.42 0.44
CA ALA A 230 -17.12 -3.68 1.16
C ALA A 230 -16.12 -3.70 2.32
N THR A 231 -14.89 -3.19 2.10
CA THR A 231 -13.87 -3.03 3.15
C THR A 231 -14.36 -2.07 4.25
N ALA A 232 -14.87 -0.91 3.88
CA ALA A 232 -15.39 0.06 4.85
C ALA A 232 -16.57 -0.49 5.67
N ALA A 233 -17.50 -1.20 5.01
CA ALA A 233 -18.64 -1.84 5.67
C ALA A 233 -18.19 -2.91 6.66
N HIS A 234 -17.18 -3.73 6.32
CA HIS A 234 -16.62 -4.71 7.23
C HIS A 234 -16.08 -4.06 8.51
N HIS A 235 -15.38 -2.95 8.38
CA HIS A 235 -14.88 -2.19 9.52
C HIS A 235 -15.90 -1.25 10.17
N LYS A 236 -17.15 -1.22 9.68
CA LYS A 236 -18.23 -0.35 10.17
C LYS A 236 -17.90 1.15 10.09
N VAL A 237 -17.14 1.56 9.08
CA VAL A 237 -16.82 2.94 8.77
C VAL A 237 -17.38 3.33 7.40
N LYS A 238 -17.33 4.63 7.06
CA LYS A 238 -17.73 5.10 5.73
C LYS A 238 -16.57 5.04 4.76
N ALA A 239 -16.83 4.60 3.54
CA ALA A 239 -15.90 4.74 2.44
C ALA A 239 -15.94 6.17 1.87
N THR A 240 -14.76 6.71 1.57
CA THR A 240 -14.60 7.90 0.73
C THR A 240 -14.17 7.46 -0.66
N ILE A 241 -14.93 7.80 -1.69
CA ILE A 241 -14.58 7.51 -3.09
C ILE A 241 -14.34 8.83 -3.80
N LEU A 242 -13.15 9.01 -4.35
CA LEU A 242 -12.76 10.25 -5.02
C LEU A 242 -12.88 10.12 -6.54
N PRO A 243 -13.50 11.09 -7.22
CA PRO A 243 -13.52 11.12 -8.67
C PRO A 243 -12.15 11.46 -9.27
N GLY A 244 -11.95 11.12 -10.54
CA GLY A 244 -10.79 11.53 -11.33
C GLY A 244 -9.47 10.83 -10.97
N LEU A 245 -9.50 9.84 -10.10
CA LEU A 245 -8.34 9.05 -9.67
C LEU A 245 -8.50 7.59 -10.08
N ALA A 246 -7.37 6.89 -10.24
CA ALA A 246 -7.29 5.45 -10.46
C ALA A 246 -6.55 4.75 -9.32
N HIS A 247 -6.13 3.47 -9.51
CA HIS A 247 -5.54 2.65 -8.45
C HIS A 247 -4.32 3.29 -7.78
N MET A 248 -3.39 3.84 -8.58
CA MET A 248 -2.18 4.53 -8.07
C MET A 248 -2.48 5.98 -7.70
N LEU A 249 -3.51 6.19 -6.89
CA LEU A 249 -4.07 7.49 -6.51
C LEU A 249 -3.04 8.52 -6.01
N MET A 250 -1.90 8.05 -5.48
CA MET A 250 -0.82 8.90 -4.97
C MET A 250 0.07 9.49 -6.08
N LEU A 251 -0.03 8.97 -7.31
CA LEU A 251 0.74 9.42 -8.49
C LEU A 251 -0.12 10.05 -9.58
N GLU A 252 -1.44 10.12 -9.39
CA GLU A 252 -2.37 10.75 -10.31
C GLU A 252 -2.20 12.28 -10.35
N PRO A 253 -2.61 12.97 -11.44
CA PRO A 253 -2.56 14.43 -11.50
C PRO A 253 -3.30 15.10 -10.33
N ASP A 254 -4.44 14.54 -9.95
CA ASP A 254 -5.31 15.04 -8.87
C ASP A 254 -5.03 14.38 -7.51
N TRP A 255 -3.82 13.81 -7.32
CA TRP A 255 -3.37 13.19 -6.07
C TRP A 255 -3.64 14.04 -4.81
N ALA A 256 -3.63 15.38 -4.96
CA ALA A 256 -3.86 16.30 -3.86
C ALA A 256 -5.25 16.15 -3.24
N HIS A 257 -6.25 15.66 -3.97
CA HIS A 257 -7.57 15.36 -3.41
C HIS A 257 -7.48 14.21 -2.41
N ALA A 258 -6.73 13.15 -2.73
CA ALA A 258 -6.50 12.03 -1.81
C ALA A 258 -5.69 12.48 -0.58
N ALA A 259 -4.65 13.29 -0.78
CA ALA A 259 -3.84 13.81 0.32
C ALA A 259 -4.67 14.71 1.27
N LYS A 260 -5.54 15.59 0.73
CA LYS A 260 -6.45 16.43 1.54
C LYS A 260 -7.50 15.61 2.30
N ALA A 261 -8.07 14.58 1.67
CA ALA A 261 -9.03 13.70 2.33
C ALA A 261 -8.37 12.96 3.51
N LEU A 262 -7.16 12.45 3.31
CA LEU A 262 -6.36 11.84 4.37
C LEU A 262 -6.02 12.85 5.47
N GLU A 263 -5.61 14.07 5.12
CA GLU A 263 -5.32 15.15 6.10
C GLU A 263 -6.55 15.47 6.96
N GLY A 264 -7.74 15.51 6.35
CA GLY A 264 -9.00 15.71 7.09
C GLY A 264 -9.24 14.62 8.14
N PHE A 265 -8.92 13.37 7.83
CA PHE A 265 -8.95 12.28 8.82
C PHE A 265 -7.88 12.46 9.89
N LEU A 266 -6.65 12.78 9.53
CA LEU A 266 -5.54 12.95 10.48
C LEU A 266 -5.83 14.05 11.49
N ALA A 267 -6.49 15.14 11.08
CA ALA A 267 -6.92 16.21 11.98
C ALA A 267 -7.91 15.75 13.07
N THR A 268 -8.62 14.64 12.87
CA THR A 268 -9.52 14.06 13.90
C THR A 268 -8.76 13.28 14.98
N LEU A 269 -7.46 13.04 14.79
CA LEU A 269 -6.58 12.30 15.69
C LEU A 269 -5.74 13.20 16.61
N GLU A 270 -5.79 14.52 16.36
CA GLU A 270 -5.14 15.57 17.14
C GLU A 270 -6.04 16.02 18.31
#